data_22f314e8fe63897945321113a1f76fad
#
_entry.id   22f314e8fe63897945321113a1f76fad
#
_cell.length_a   1.000
_cell.length_b   1.000
_cell.length_c   1.000
_cell.angle_alpha   90.00
_cell.angle_beta   90.00
_cell.angle_gamma   90.00
#
_symmetry.space_group_name_H-M   'P 1'
#
loop_
_entity.id
_entity.type
_entity.pdbx_description
1 polymer ?
#
loop_
_entity_poly.entity_id
_entity_poly.type
_entity_poly.pdbx_seq_one_letter_code
_entity_poly.pdbx_strand_id
1 'polypeptide(L)' 'SIRLTYFEADKLKEGGKYLSISGKINNIDDYDRTITLDSGFCIKIDNIYDIEFETLTGE' A
#
# COMPACT_ATOMS: atom_id res chain seq x y z
N SER A 1 11.07 5.13 4.45
CA SER A 1 10.15 4.80 3.34
C SER A 1 9.75 3.36 3.36
N ILE A 2 8.60 3.10 2.80
CA ILE A 2 8.12 1.73 2.67
C ILE A 2 7.73 1.49 1.23
N ARG A 3 7.63 0.22 0.87
CA ARG A 3 7.06 -0.18 -0.40
C ARG A 3 5.91 -1.13 -0.11
N LEU A 4 4.74 -0.77 -0.61
CA LEU A 4 3.56 -1.59 -0.44
C LEU A 4 3.26 -2.30 -1.74
N THR A 5 2.98 -3.59 -1.63
CA THR A 5 2.45 -4.35 -2.76
C THR A 5 1.00 -4.67 -2.43
N TYR A 6 0.10 -4.32 -3.30
CA TYR A 6 -1.31 -4.49 -3.03
C TYR A 6 -2.01 -5.05 -4.26
N PHE A 7 -3.17 -5.62 -4.04
CA PHE A 7 -3.95 -6.21 -5.12
C PHE A 7 -5.04 -5.23 -5.54
N GLU A 8 -5.17 -5.02 -6.84
CA GLU A 8 -6.23 -4.20 -7.37
C GLU A 8 -7.11 -5.08 -8.25
N ALA A 9 -8.37 -5.23 -7.84
CA ALA A 9 -9.30 -6.07 -8.58
C ALA A 9 -9.69 -5.40 -9.88
N ASP A 10 -9.87 -6.22 -10.91
CA ASP A 10 -10.32 -5.71 -12.19
C ASP A 10 -11.85 -5.65 -12.15
N LYS A 11 -12.41 -4.49 -12.41
CA LYS A 11 -13.84 -4.32 -12.32
C LYS A 11 -14.58 -4.87 -13.54
N LEU A 12 -13.88 -5.10 -14.62
CA LEU A 12 -14.50 -5.54 -15.85
C LEU A 12 -14.31 -7.03 -16.11
N LYS A 13 -13.33 -7.63 -15.46
CA LYS A 13 -13.02 -9.04 -15.66
C LYS A 13 -12.76 -9.65 -14.31
N GLU A 14 -12.78 -10.96 -14.27
CA GLU A 14 -12.37 -11.64 -13.05
C GLU A 14 -10.87 -11.50 -12.89
N GLY A 15 -10.42 -11.48 -11.64
CA GLY A 15 -9.00 -11.37 -11.34
C GLY A 15 -8.62 -9.96 -11.03
N GLY A 16 -7.40 -9.63 -11.34
CA GLY A 16 -6.83 -8.32 -11.01
C GLY A 16 -5.33 -8.38 -11.17
N LYS A 17 -4.65 -7.46 -10.50
CA LYS A 17 -3.21 -7.41 -10.62
C LYS A 17 -2.61 -6.88 -9.33
N TYR A 18 -1.34 -7.17 -9.14
CA TYR A 18 -0.59 -6.64 -8.02
C TYR A 18 0.16 -5.41 -8.46
N LEU A 19 0.12 -4.39 -7.65
CA LEU A 19 0.80 -3.13 -7.92
C LEU A 19 1.68 -2.79 -6.73
N SER A 20 2.72 -2.03 -6.96
CA SER A 20 3.61 -1.58 -5.90
C SER A 20 3.68 -0.07 -5.88
N ILE A 21 3.74 0.49 -4.68
CA ILE A 21 3.89 1.91 -4.52
C ILE A 21 4.85 2.16 -3.36
N SER A 22 5.68 3.17 -3.50
CA SER A 22 6.63 3.54 -2.47
C SER A 22 6.24 4.88 -1.88
N GLY A 23 6.58 5.08 -0.63
CA GLY A 23 6.30 6.35 0.03
C GLY A 23 6.43 6.22 1.52
N LYS A 24 5.99 7.26 2.21
CA LYS A 24 5.99 7.25 3.67
C LYS A 24 4.57 7.17 4.15
N ILE A 25 4.35 6.45 5.23
CA ILE A 25 3.04 6.35 5.81
C ILE A 25 2.73 7.66 6.50
N ASN A 26 1.62 8.28 6.13
CA ASN A 26 1.17 9.50 6.75
C ASN A 26 0.19 9.19 7.88
N ASN A 27 -0.69 8.25 7.68
CA ASN A 27 -1.70 7.92 8.66
C ASN A 27 -2.19 6.50 8.47
N ILE A 28 -2.54 5.85 9.58
CA ILE A 28 -3.17 4.54 9.54
C ILE A 28 -4.48 4.70 10.28
N ASP A 29 -5.58 4.37 9.61
CA ASP A 29 -6.89 4.48 10.19
C ASP A 29 -7.39 3.10 10.56
N ASP A 30 -7.48 2.84 11.85
CA ASP A 30 -7.91 1.53 12.31
C ASP A 30 -9.40 1.33 12.10
N TYR A 31 -10.15 2.40 12.09
CA TYR A 31 -11.60 2.29 11.95
C TYR A 31 -11.97 1.91 10.52
N ASP A 32 -11.39 2.63 9.55
CA ASP A 32 -11.67 2.35 8.15
C ASP A 32 -10.73 1.29 7.58
N ARG A 33 -9.73 0.91 8.34
CA ARG A 33 -8.73 -0.09 7.94
C ARG A 33 -8.05 0.33 6.64
N THR A 34 -7.49 1.54 6.68
CA THR A 34 -6.79 2.09 5.52
C THR A 34 -5.46 2.66 5.95
N ILE A 35 -4.53 2.70 5.01
CA ILE A 35 -3.24 3.35 5.18
C ILE A 35 -3.18 4.48 4.16
N THR A 36 -2.86 5.67 4.63
CA THR A 36 -2.70 6.82 3.74
C THR A 36 -1.21 7.17 3.69
N LEU A 37 -0.70 7.32 2.50
CA LEU A 37 0.68 7.71 2.29
C LEU A 37 0.78 9.22 2.22
N ASP A 38 2.00 9.74 2.31
CA ASP A 38 2.22 11.17 2.32
C ASP A 38 1.84 11.83 1.00
N SER A 39 1.74 11.08 -0.06
CA SER A 39 1.25 11.60 -1.34
C SER A 39 -0.27 11.71 -1.38
N GLY A 40 -0.95 11.22 -0.36
CA GLY A 40 -2.41 11.22 -0.33
C GLY A 40 -3.04 9.93 -0.84
N PHE A 41 -2.23 8.98 -1.24
CA PHE A 41 -2.75 7.72 -1.75
C PHE A 41 -3.23 6.85 -0.59
N CYS A 42 -4.46 6.34 -0.69
CA CYS A 42 -5.04 5.50 0.35
C CYS A 42 -5.18 4.08 -0.14
N ILE A 43 -4.86 3.13 0.71
CA ILE A 43 -4.95 1.71 0.38
C ILE A 43 -5.67 1.02 1.51
N LYS A 44 -6.61 0.14 1.17
CA LYS A 44 -7.27 -0.67 2.18
C LYS A 44 -6.29 -1.72 2.69
N ILE A 45 -6.23 -1.86 4.00
CA ILE A 45 -5.31 -2.81 4.61
C ILE A 45 -5.58 -4.22 4.11
N ASP A 46 -6.84 -4.55 3.89
CA ASP A 46 -7.20 -5.89 3.45
C ASP A 46 -6.69 -6.22 2.06
N ASN A 47 -6.34 -5.21 1.28
CA ASN A 47 -5.83 -5.42 -0.07
C ASN A 47 -4.31 -5.48 -0.12
N ILE A 48 -3.64 -5.24 0.99
CA ILE A 48 -2.20 -5.24 1.01
C ILE A 48 -1.68 -6.66 1.02
N TYR A 49 -0.81 -6.95 0.08
CA TYR A 49 -0.19 -8.26 -0.04
C TYR A 49 1.13 -8.30 0.74
N ASP A 50 1.91 -7.23 0.69
CA ASP A 50 3.22 -7.22 1.30
C ASP A 50 3.65 -5.80 1.61
N ILE A 51 4.43 -5.63 2.66
CA ILE A 51 5.01 -4.35 3.03
C ILE A 51 6.48 -4.57 3.25
N GLU A 52 7.29 -3.78 2.56
CA GLU A 52 8.73 -3.81 2.73
C GLU A 52 9.18 -2.48 3.28
N PHE A 53 10.02 -2.52 4.30
CA PHE A 53 10.55 -1.31 4.88
C PHE A 53 11.92 -1.06 4.24
N GLU A 54 12.05 0.09 3.60
CA GLU A 54 13.30 0.45 2.97
C GLU A 54 14.14 1.20 3.96
N THR A 55 15.33 0.72 4.24
CA THR A 55 16.23 1.45 5.10
C THR A 55 17.23 2.11 4.24
N LEU A 56 17.50 3.29 4.61
CA LEU A 56 18.55 3.98 4.00
C LEU A 56 19.72 3.52 4.66
N THR A 57 20.50 2.84 4.32
CA THR A 57 21.50 2.58 5.01
C THR A 57 22.46 2.95 4.77
N GLY A 58 22.61 3.22 4.81
CA GLY A 58 23.52 3.42 4.81
C GLY A 58 24.23 2.58 5.46
N GLU A 59 24.02 2.16 5.71
CA GLU A 59 24.48 1.57 6.26
C GLU A 59 24.84 1.02 6.11
#